data_1bef8c558e9a7dde51c96c106dfa69ca
#
_entry.id   1bef8c558e9a7dde51c96c106dfa69ca
#
_cell.length_a   1.000
_cell.length_b   1.000
_cell.length_c   1.000
_cell.angle_alpha   90.00
_cell.angle_beta   90.00
_cell.angle_gamma   90.00
#
_symmetry.space_group_name_H-M   'P 1'
#
loop_
_entity.id
_entity.type
_entity.pdbx_description
1 polymer ?
#
loop_
_entity_poly.entity_id
_entity_poly.type
_entity_poly.pdbx_seq_one_letter_code
_entity_poly.pdbx_strand_id
1 'polypeptide(L)'
;QKEGECKWNGQRMILADLPGSYSLSAGSDEEVITKDYITSGNADLVLVMADASQLKRSLYMLADFVGTKVPAVLVLNMMDVAQGQGITVDTGRLSEKLGIPVVPMSAIRKKDYRVLYETMEKALKEKPMIDREEPASAKDKVAFIDELLEGVLTTSKTAESSFTKFDKLALSPGKGKLLAFGIILVIFLLAMLFAGVFGGLASAVLTGISAVLRPAMEKINVHPLLISLICDVLMNVLYFACMMASFVLGITFGFNLMEETGYLARISFLFDNTMSKVGLQGKTIMPFFMGLGCTIAGATGTRVVDNWGQRVLAIAMSWAVPCAATLSVVPTIAIALFGSTGGFLVIVSIFLFMFLMM
;
A
#
# COMPACT_ATOMS: atom_id res chain seq x y z
N GLN A 1 -7.30 -12.09 15.66
CA GLN A 1 -7.35 -11.59 17.04
C GLN A 1 -5.95 -11.63 17.64
N LYS A 2 -5.51 -10.50 18.20
CA LYS A 2 -4.25 -10.41 18.96
C LYS A 2 -4.57 -9.84 20.32
N GLU A 3 -3.98 -10.40 21.37
CA GLU A 3 -4.14 -9.91 22.73
C GLU A 3 -2.83 -9.30 23.20
N GLY A 4 -2.93 -8.14 23.83
CA GLY A 4 -1.81 -7.42 24.42
C GLY A 4 -2.12 -7.06 25.87
N GLU A 5 -1.09 -7.02 26.71
CA GLU A 5 -1.25 -6.59 28.10
C GLU A 5 -0.71 -5.18 28.28
N CYS A 6 -1.45 -4.33 28.96
CA CYS A 6 -0.95 -3.06 29.44
C CYS A 6 -1.22 -2.90 30.94
N LYS A 7 -0.37 -2.10 31.60
CA LYS A 7 -0.52 -1.75 33.03
C LYS A 7 -0.73 -0.23 33.15
N TRP A 8 -1.82 0.15 33.80
CA TRP A 8 -2.13 1.53 34.11
C TRP A 8 -2.54 1.67 35.59
N ASN A 9 -1.94 2.60 36.31
CA ASN A 9 -2.22 2.84 37.76
C ASN A 9 -2.23 1.55 38.61
N GLY A 10 -1.35 0.58 38.30
CA GLY A 10 -1.26 -0.69 39.01
C GLY A 10 -2.31 -1.75 38.60
N GLN A 11 -3.28 -1.39 37.76
CA GLN A 11 -4.25 -2.34 37.19
C GLN A 11 -3.71 -2.97 35.91
N ARG A 12 -3.95 -4.26 35.73
CA ARG A 12 -3.63 -5.01 34.52
C ARG A 12 -4.84 -5.00 33.59
N MET A 13 -4.68 -4.52 32.38
CA MET A 13 -5.69 -4.52 31.35
C MET A 13 -5.26 -5.42 30.21
N ILE A 14 -6.16 -6.21 29.67
CA ILE A 14 -5.97 -7.01 28.47
C ILE A 14 -6.65 -6.26 27.33
N LEU A 15 -5.88 -5.94 26.30
CA LEU A 15 -6.36 -5.30 25.08
C LEU A 15 -6.47 -6.37 24.00
N ALA A 16 -7.67 -6.60 23.47
CA ALA A 16 -7.89 -7.46 22.33
C ALA A 16 -8.01 -6.62 21.06
N ASP A 17 -7.10 -6.82 20.12
CA ASP A 17 -7.14 -6.23 18.79
C ASP A 17 -8.01 -7.11 17.89
N LEU A 18 -9.13 -6.57 17.46
CA LEU A 18 -10.09 -7.24 16.58
C LEU A 18 -9.81 -6.92 15.13
N PRO A 19 -10.13 -7.81 14.17
CA PRO A 19 -9.98 -7.53 12.75
C PRO A 19 -10.70 -6.23 12.37
N GLY A 20 -10.06 -5.43 11.52
CA GLY A 20 -10.65 -4.18 11.03
C GLY A 20 -11.92 -4.45 10.23
N SER A 21 -13.04 -3.89 10.67
CA SER A 21 -14.32 -4.00 9.99
C SER A 21 -14.87 -2.62 9.64
N TYR A 22 -15.51 -2.51 8.49
CA TYR A 22 -16.22 -1.29 8.09
C TYR A 22 -17.70 -1.32 8.48
N SER A 23 -18.20 -2.49 8.85
CA SER A 23 -19.59 -2.79 9.23
C SER A 23 -19.61 -3.98 10.17
N LEU A 24 -20.65 -4.10 10.99
CA LEU A 24 -20.96 -5.30 11.79
C LEU A 24 -22.10 -6.12 11.16
N SER A 25 -22.43 -5.85 9.90
CA SER A 25 -23.59 -6.46 9.20
C SER A 25 -23.31 -7.87 8.67
N ALA A 26 -22.23 -8.54 9.07
CA ALA A 26 -21.89 -9.93 8.74
C ALA A 26 -21.73 -10.24 7.24
N GLY A 27 -21.04 -9.37 6.49
CA GLY A 27 -20.72 -9.58 5.07
C GLY A 27 -19.39 -10.31 4.83
N SER A 28 -18.48 -10.30 5.81
CA SER A 28 -17.18 -10.98 5.75
C SER A 28 -16.91 -11.80 7.04
N ASP A 29 -16.01 -12.78 6.94
CA ASP A 29 -15.60 -13.59 8.11
C ASP A 29 -15.02 -12.71 9.23
N GLU A 30 -14.36 -11.63 8.91
CA GLU A 30 -13.78 -10.67 9.84
C GLU A 30 -14.85 -9.90 10.61
N GLU A 31 -15.93 -9.51 9.95
CA GLU A 31 -17.08 -8.83 10.56
C GLU A 31 -17.84 -9.75 11.51
N VAL A 32 -18.00 -11.02 11.14
CA VAL A 32 -18.62 -12.05 12.01
C VAL A 32 -17.81 -12.23 13.28
N ILE A 33 -16.50 -12.43 13.18
CA ILE A 33 -15.60 -12.61 14.33
C ILE A 33 -15.66 -11.40 15.26
N THR A 34 -15.64 -10.19 14.71
CA THR A 34 -15.70 -8.94 15.48
C THR A 34 -17.04 -8.82 16.21
N LYS A 35 -18.14 -9.07 15.53
CA LYS A 35 -19.50 -9.02 16.12
C LYS A 35 -19.67 -10.06 17.22
N ASP A 36 -19.29 -11.31 16.98
CA ASP A 36 -19.39 -12.40 17.95
C ASP A 36 -18.55 -12.09 19.20
N TYR A 37 -17.35 -11.55 19.04
CA TYR A 37 -16.51 -11.18 20.17
C TYR A 37 -17.14 -10.06 21.02
N ILE A 38 -17.68 -9.03 20.40
CA ILE A 38 -18.33 -7.90 21.08
C ILE A 38 -19.59 -8.38 21.81
N THR A 39 -20.39 -9.23 21.19
CA THR A 39 -21.68 -9.68 21.76
C THR A 39 -21.54 -10.85 22.74
N SER A 40 -20.40 -11.56 22.74
CA SER A 40 -20.15 -12.70 23.66
C SER A 40 -20.03 -12.32 25.14
N GLY A 41 -19.93 -11.01 25.45
CA GLY A 41 -19.73 -10.53 26.82
C GLY A 41 -18.29 -10.69 27.35
N ASN A 42 -17.33 -11.02 26.49
CA ASN A 42 -15.92 -11.16 26.86
C ASN A 42 -15.20 -9.81 26.98
N ALA A 43 -15.80 -8.72 26.51
CA ALA A 43 -15.27 -7.38 26.60
C ALA A 43 -15.99 -6.55 27.68
N ASP A 44 -15.25 -6.05 28.66
CA ASP A 44 -15.79 -5.14 29.68
C ASP A 44 -16.04 -3.72 29.12
N LEU A 45 -15.27 -3.33 28.12
CA LEU A 45 -15.33 -2.03 27.44
C LEU A 45 -14.84 -2.16 26.00
N VAL A 46 -15.55 -1.55 25.07
CA VAL A 46 -15.18 -1.49 23.65
C VAL A 46 -14.65 -0.09 23.30
N LEU A 47 -13.46 -0.03 22.69
CA LEU A 47 -12.92 1.19 22.11
C LEU A 47 -13.27 1.24 20.64
N VAL A 48 -14.22 2.10 20.26
CA VAL A 48 -14.56 2.31 18.86
C VAL A 48 -13.63 3.37 18.26
N MET A 49 -12.77 2.93 17.35
CA MET A 49 -11.79 3.82 16.70
C MET A 49 -12.39 4.49 15.46
N ALA A 50 -12.33 5.81 15.39
CA ALA A 50 -12.77 6.58 14.23
C ALA A 50 -11.68 7.54 13.76
N ASP A 51 -11.55 7.71 12.44
CA ASP A 51 -10.66 8.68 11.81
C ASP A 51 -11.34 10.05 11.76
N ALA A 52 -10.81 11.01 12.50
CA ALA A 52 -11.34 12.38 12.56
C ALA A 52 -11.26 13.13 11.21
N SER A 53 -10.31 12.75 10.35
CA SER A 53 -10.17 13.37 9.02
C SER A 53 -11.23 12.90 8.02
N GLN A 54 -11.84 11.70 8.27
CA GLN A 54 -12.90 11.10 7.47
C GLN A 54 -14.06 10.64 8.36
N LEU A 55 -14.48 11.48 9.29
CA LEU A 55 -15.37 11.13 10.39
C LEU A 55 -16.70 10.54 9.91
N LYS A 56 -17.32 11.11 8.88
CA LYS A 56 -18.59 10.59 8.32
C LYS A 56 -18.47 9.12 7.90
N ARG A 57 -17.36 8.74 7.28
CA ARG A 57 -17.12 7.37 6.85
C ARG A 57 -16.81 6.44 8.03
N SER A 58 -16.01 6.90 8.98
CA SER A 58 -15.59 6.11 10.13
C SER A 58 -16.73 5.84 11.10
N LEU A 59 -17.71 6.72 11.19
CA LEU A 59 -18.91 6.53 12.04
C LEU A 59 -19.90 5.53 11.44
N TYR A 60 -19.69 5.01 10.23
CA TYR A 60 -20.59 4.02 9.64
C TYR A 60 -20.60 2.72 10.44
N MET A 61 -19.43 2.29 10.93
CA MET A 61 -19.34 1.14 11.84
C MET A 61 -20.00 1.42 13.20
N LEU A 62 -19.93 2.66 13.70
CA LEU A 62 -20.57 3.05 14.94
C LEU A 62 -22.11 2.89 14.85
N ALA A 63 -22.71 3.16 13.69
CA ALA A 63 -24.13 2.99 13.49
C ALA A 63 -24.59 1.53 13.66
N ASP A 64 -23.76 0.55 13.28
CA ASP A 64 -24.00 -0.89 13.53
C ASP A 64 -23.73 -1.27 14.99
N PHE A 65 -22.78 -0.59 15.63
CA PHE A 65 -22.42 -0.85 17.02
C PHE A 65 -23.52 -0.41 18.00
N VAL A 66 -24.31 0.61 17.65
CA VAL A 66 -25.40 1.15 18.50
C VAL A 66 -26.32 0.06 19.02
N GLY A 67 -26.67 -0.93 18.19
CA GLY A 67 -27.56 -2.04 18.58
C GLY A 67 -26.97 -3.04 19.58
N THR A 68 -25.66 -3.02 19.83
CA THR A 68 -24.99 -4.05 20.65
C THR A 68 -25.19 -3.86 22.17
N LYS A 69 -25.54 -2.65 22.62
CA LYS A 69 -25.71 -2.28 24.04
C LYS A 69 -24.52 -2.66 24.94
N VAL A 70 -23.31 -2.60 24.39
CA VAL A 70 -22.06 -2.85 25.11
C VAL A 70 -21.43 -1.54 25.55
N PRO A 71 -20.81 -1.47 26.75
CA PRO A 71 -20.12 -0.26 27.19
C PRO A 71 -19.01 0.16 26.18
N ALA A 72 -19.00 1.45 25.81
CA ALA A 72 -18.09 1.93 24.78
C ALA A 72 -17.51 3.31 25.04
N VAL A 73 -16.35 3.55 24.45
CA VAL A 73 -15.70 4.86 24.31
C VAL A 73 -15.40 5.08 22.85
N LEU A 74 -15.78 6.22 22.30
CA LEU A 74 -15.41 6.61 20.95
C LEU A 74 -14.04 7.31 20.97
N VAL A 75 -13.09 6.78 20.23
CA VAL A 75 -11.74 7.36 20.10
C VAL A 75 -11.60 7.98 18.73
N LEU A 76 -11.46 9.30 18.67
CA LEU A 76 -11.21 10.05 17.44
C LEU A 76 -9.71 10.16 17.22
N ASN A 77 -9.17 9.28 16.41
CA ASN A 77 -7.76 9.30 16.03
C ASN A 77 -7.50 10.25 14.84
N MET A 78 -6.23 10.52 14.54
CA MET A 78 -5.79 11.41 13.45
C MET A 78 -6.30 12.85 13.57
N MET A 79 -6.45 13.35 14.78
CA MET A 79 -6.86 14.75 15.03
C MET A 79 -5.88 15.77 14.44
N ASP A 80 -4.60 15.45 14.36
CA ASP A 80 -3.57 16.25 13.71
C ASP A 80 -3.78 16.37 12.20
N VAL A 81 -4.20 15.30 11.54
CA VAL A 81 -4.53 15.29 10.10
C VAL A 81 -5.82 16.10 9.86
N ALA A 82 -6.85 15.90 10.68
CA ALA A 82 -8.09 16.62 10.58
C ALA A 82 -7.86 18.15 10.74
N GLN A 83 -7.08 18.56 11.72
CA GLN A 83 -6.69 19.97 11.92
C GLN A 83 -5.92 20.53 10.72
N GLY A 84 -4.99 19.73 10.16
CA GLY A 84 -4.25 20.10 8.95
C GLY A 84 -5.14 20.29 7.72
N GLN A 85 -6.29 19.61 7.66
CA GLN A 85 -7.31 19.75 6.62
C GLN A 85 -8.35 20.86 6.94
N GLY A 86 -8.21 21.57 8.07
CA GLY A 86 -9.16 22.58 8.49
C GLY A 86 -10.48 22.02 9.02
N ILE A 87 -10.49 20.74 9.40
CA ILE A 87 -11.65 20.08 10.01
C ILE A 87 -11.52 20.23 11.53
N THR A 88 -12.54 20.81 12.14
CA THR A 88 -12.66 20.92 13.60
C THR A 88 -13.87 20.09 14.05
N VAL A 89 -13.66 19.23 15.04
CA VAL A 89 -14.70 18.36 15.60
C VAL A 89 -15.01 18.81 17.02
N ASP A 90 -16.26 19.15 17.29
CA ASP A 90 -16.74 19.42 18.65
C ASP A 90 -17.01 18.09 19.37
N THR A 91 -16.00 17.63 20.10
CA THR A 91 -16.05 16.35 20.82
C THR A 91 -17.03 16.35 21.99
N GLY A 92 -17.29 17.51 22.59
CA GLY A 92 -18.27 17.67 23.66
C GLY A 92 -19.70 17.41 23.16
N ARG A 93 -20.10 18.11 22.10
CA ARG A 93 -21.41 17.91 21.46
C ARG A 93 -21.58 16.48 20.92
N LEU A 94 -20.53 15.89 20.36
CA LEU A 94 -20.58 14.52 19.87
C LEU A 94 -20.79 13.54 21.02
N SER A 95 -20.12 13.75 22.16
CA SER A 95 -20.29 12.94 23.37
C SER A 95 -21.73 13.06 23.95
N GLU A 96 -22.28 14.26 24.01
CA GLU A 96 -23.66 14.49 24.45
C GLU A 96 -24.68 13.80 23.54
N LYS A 97 -24.51 13.89 22.23
CA LYS A 97 -25.39 13.25 21.24
C LYS A 97 -25.35 11.74 21.28
N LEU A 98 -24.17 11.15 21.55
CA LEU A 98 -23.96 9.70 21.59
C LEU A 98 -24.27 9.08 22.96
N GLY A 99 -24.18 9.87 24.05
CA GLY A 99 -24.29 9.37 25.41
C GLY A 99 -23.08 8.58 25.91
N ILE A 100 -21.95 8.59 25.16
CA ILE A 100 -20.70 7.93 25.52
C ILE A 100 -19.54 8.91 25.47
N PRO A 101 -18.45 8.66 26.23
CA PRO A 101 -17.26 9.50 26.17
C PRO A 101 -16.60 9.48 24.78
N VAL A 102 -16.16 10.66 24.34
CA VAL A 102 -15.43 10.85 23.07
C VAL A 102 -14.05 11.38 23.38
N VAL A 103 -13.00 10.65 23.00
CA VAL A 103 -11.60 11.01 23.26
C VAL A 103 -10.91 11.42 21.97
N PRO A 104 -10.56 12.70 21.80
CA PRO A 104 -9.73 13.14 20.68
C PRO A 104 -8.27 12.78 20.92
N MET A 105 -7.60 12.13 19.96
CA MET A 105 -6.18 11.82 20.07
C MET A 105 -5.47 11.76 18.71
N SER A 106 -4.16 11.78 18.78
CA SER A 106 -3.29 11.36 17.70
C SER A 106 -2.38 10.26 18.21
N ALA A 107 -2.48 9.05 17.69
CA ALA A 107 -1.77 7.86 18.18
C ALA A 107 -0.22 8.03 18.20
N ILE A 108 0.31 8.93 17.37
CA ILE A 108 1.74 9.30 17.36
C ILE A 108 2.15 10.18 18.56
N ARG A 109 1.20 10.78 19.31
CA ARG A 109 1.45 11.70 20.41
C ARG A 109 1.30 10.98 21.76
N LYS A 110 2.40 10.71 22.43
CA LYS A 110 2.41 10.01 23.74
C LYS A 110 1.55 10.68 24.83
N LYS A 111 1.38 12.00 24.79
CA LYS A 111 0.60 12.76 25.78
C LYS A 111 -0.90 12.44 25.72
N ASP A 112 -1.42 12.09 24.54
CA ASP A 112 -2.85 11.88 24.33
C ASP A 112 -3.31 10.53 24.97
N TYR A 113 -2.39 9.58 25.11
CA TYR A 113 -2.69 8.29 25.77
C TYR A 113 -3.10 8.44 27.25
N ARG A 114 -2.60 9.46 27.93
CA ARG A 114 -2.98 9.69 29.32
C ARG A 114 -4.49 9.97 29.43
N VAL A 115 -5.02 10.83 28.59
CA VAL A 115 -6.45 11.16 28.54
C VAL A 115 -7.27 9.94 28.18
N LEU A 116 -6.79 9.12 27.25
CA LEU A 116 -7.47 7.86 26.88
C LEU A 116 -7.57 6.92 28.08
N TYR A 117 -6.46 6.65 28.77
CA TYR A 117 -6.45 5.73 29.93
C TYR A 117 -7.33 6.23 31.09
N GLU A 118 -7.29 7.54 31.40
CA GLU A 118 -8.14 8.15 32.43
C GLU A 118 -9.64 8.00 32.06
N THR A 119 -9.97 8.15 30.79
CA THR A 119 -11.35 7.98 30.30
C THR A 119 -11.78 6.51 30.32
N MET A 120 -10.90 5.58 29.94
CA MET A 120 -11.16 4.15 30.01
C MET A 120 -11.44 3.70 31.45
N GLU A 121 -10.64 4.18 32.43
CA GLU A 121 -10.82 3.85 33.84
C GLU A 121 -12.19 4.33 34.37
N LYS A 122 -12.62 5.52 33.97
CA LYS A 122 -13.98 6.01 34.28
C LYS A 122 -15.07 5.20 33.60
N ALA A 123 -14.90 4.92 32.30
CA ALA A 123 -15.87 4.16 31.52
C ALA A 123 -16.03 2.73 31.99
N LEU A 124 -14.98 2.08 32.53
CA LEU A 124 -15.07 0.76 33.14
C LEU A 124 -15.93 0.76 34.41
N LYS A 125 -15.97 1.88 35.16
CA LYS A 125 -16.80 2.03 36.36
C LYS A 125 -18.24 2.42 36.02
N GLU A 126 -18.42 3.36 35.09
CA GLU A 126 -19.70 3.98 34.72
C GLU A 126 -20.48 3.15 33.71
N LYS A 127 -19.78 2.32 32.91
CA LYS A 127 -20.32 1.49 31.83
C LYS A 127 -21.22 2.25 30.86
N PRO A 128 -20.75 3.35 30.25
CA PRO A 128 -21.55 4.14 29.34
C PRO A 128 -21.94 3.33 28.09
N MET A 129 -23.22 3.37 27.75
CA MET A 129 -23.77 2.67 26.58
C MET A 129 -24.49 3.67 25.68
N ILE A 130 -24.55 3.36 24.39
CA ILE A 130 -25.35 4.16 23.45
C ILE A 130 -26.81 3.73 23.58
N ASP A 131 -27.63 4.61 24.10
CA ASP A 131 -29.07 4.35 24.28
C ASP A 131 -29.85 4.87 23.04
N ARG A 132 -29.65 4.21 21.93
CA ARG A 132 -30.37 4.47 20.67
C ARG A 132 -30.70 3.15 19.97
N GLU A 133 -31.69 3.17 19.09
CA GLU A 133 -32.05 2.02 18.26
C GLU A 133 -31.10 1.87 17.07
N GLU A 134 -30.81 0.63 16.70
CA GLU A 134 -30.00 0.34 15.53
C GLU A 134 -30.73 0.74 14.24
N PRO A 135 -30.08 1.55 13.35
CA PRO A 135 -30.67 1.93 12.08
C PRO A 135 -30.94 0.71 11.18
N ALA A 136 -32.19 0.55 10.74
CA ALA A 136 -32.66 -0.65 10.05
C ALA A 136 -32.13 -0.81 8.60
N SER A 137 -31.80 0.30 7.94
CA SER A 137 -31.33 0.27 6.54
C SER A 137 -30.06 1.11 6.34
N ALA A 138 -29.36 0.86 5.24
CA ALA A 138 -28.19 1.66 4.87
C ALA A 138 -28.50 3.16 4.71
N LYS A 139 -29.73 3.51 4.31
CA LYS A 139 -30.18 4.92 4.24
C LYS A 139 -30.37 5.51 5.63
N ASP A 140 -30.92 4.75 6.55
CA ASP A 140 -31.13 5.20 7.93
C ASP A 140 -29.80 5.36 8.66
N LYS A 141 -28.79 4.54 8.37
CA LYS A 141 -27.43 4.69 8.88
C LYS A 141 -26.81 6.01 8.44
N VAL A 142 -26.96 6.36 7.15
CA VAL A 142 -26.47 7.65 6.65
C VAL A 142 -27.20 8.83 7.28
N ALA A 143 -28.53 8.75 7.42
CA ALA A 143 -29.32 9.79 8.06
C ALA A 143 -28.95 9.96 9.55
N PHE A 144 -28.75 8.87 10.27
CA PHE A 144 -28.27 8.85 11.65
C PHE A 144 -26.91 9.53 11.80
N ILE A 145 -25.97 9.23 10.90
CA ILE A 145 -24.63 9.84 10.93
C ILE A 145 -24.72 11.33 10.61
N ASP A 146 -25.55 11.73 9.65
CA ASP A 146 -25.73 13.13 9.29
C ASP A 146 -26.35 13.93 10.44
N GLU A 147 -27.32 13.36 11.16
CA GLU A 147 -27.90 13.93 12.38
C GLU A 147 -26.85 14.09 13.50
N LEU A 148 -26.00 13.06 13.70
CA LEU A 148 -24.93 13.13 14.69
C LEU A 148 -23.93 14.23 14.38
N LEU A 149 -23.56 14.39 13.11
CA LEU A 149 -22.52 15.31 12.67
C LEU A 149 -23.04 16.75 12.50
N GLU A 150 -24.34 16.97 12.52
CA GLU A 150 -24.94 18.30 12.44
C GLU A 150 -24.51 19.18 13.60
N GLY A 151 -23.80 20.27 13.31
CA GLY A 151 -23.26 21.19 14.29
C GLY A 151 -22.05 20.68 15.08
N VAL A 152 -21.57 19.47 14.79
CA VAL A 152 -20.36 18.86 15.37
C VAL A 152 -19.14 19.11 14.49
N LEU A 153 -19.31 19.06 13.16
CA LEU A 153 -18.25 19.31 12.21
C LEU A 153 -18.27 20.76 11.72
N THR A 154 -17.15 21.42 11.89
CA THR A 154 -16.91 22.73 11.26
C THR A 154 -15.73 22.59 10.30
N THR A 155 -15.97 22.84 9.02
CA THR A 155 -14.92 22.84 8.01
C THR A 155 -14.59 24.29 7.66
N SER A 156 -13.42 24.76 8.06
CA SER A 156 -12.91 26.03 7.59
C SER A 156 -12.39 25.85 6.17
N LYS A 157 -12.68 26.79 5.27
CA LYS A 157 -12.06 26.84 3.94
C LYS A 157 -10.56 27.16 4.11
N THR A 158 -9.77 26.17 4.48
CA THR A 158 -8.32 26.31 4.48
C THR A 158 -7.86 26.45 3.03
N ALA A 159 -6.91 27.35 2.77
CA ALA A 159 -6.33 27.53 1.45
C ALA A 159 -5.94 26.14 0.88
N GLU A 160 -6.37 25.86 -0.35
CA GLU A 160 -6.06 24.60 -1.04
C GLU A 160 -4.56 24.32 -0.90
N SER A 161 -4.21 23.29 -0.14
CA SER A 161 -2.81 22.87 0.02
C SER A 161 -2.26 22.49 -1.37
N SER A 162 -0.95 22.62 -1.57
CA SER A 162 -0.31 22.14 -2.81
C SER A 162 -0.64 20.67 -3.10
N PHE A 163 -0.88 19.87 -2.06
CA PHE A 163 -1.34 18.49 -2.15
C PHE A 163 -2.70 18.35 -2.84
N THR A 164 -3.66 19.23 -2.52
CA THR A 164 -5.00 19.20 -3.16
C THR A 164 -4.93 19.52 -4.65
N LYS A 165 -4.02 20.41 -5.06
CA LYS A 165 -3.80 20.73 -6.49
C LYS A 165 -3.16 19.54 -7.22
N PHE A 166 -2.19 18.88 -6.60
CA PHE A 166 -1.57 17.67 -7.15
C PHE A 166 -2.60 16.54 -7.28
N ASP A 167 -3.45 16.34 -6.27
CA ASP A 167 -4.49 15.33 -6.28
C ASP A 167 -5.53 15.57 -7.38
N LYS A 168 -5.96 16.80 -7.57
CA LYS A 168 -6.87 17.17 -8.68
C LYS A 168 -6.25 16.86 -10.05
N LEU A 169 -4.94 17.09 -10.21
CA LEU A 169 -4.22 16.76 -11.43
C LEU A 169 -4.07 15.23 -11.59
N ALA A 170 -3.65 14.55 -10.53
CA ALA A 170 -3.39 13.11 -10.51
C ALA A 170 -4.66 12.28 -10.76
N LEU A 171 -5.82 12.72 -10.27
CA LEU A 171 -7.10 12.03 -10.43
C LEU A 171 -7.86 12.41 -11.71
N SER A 172 -7.34 13.33 -12.52
CA SER A 172 -8.02 13.73 -13.78
C SER A 172 -7.93 12.60 -14.82
N PRO A 173 -9.03 12.25 -15.52
CA PRO A 173 -9.08 11.04 -16.37
C PRO A 173 -8.06 11.01 -17.52
N GLY A 174 -7.69 12.17 -18.07
CA GLY A 174 -6.70 12.26 -19.16
C GLY A 174 -5.30 12.63 -18.67
N LYS A 175 -5.20 13.78 -17.99
CA LYS A 175 -3.92 14.32 -17.50
C LYS A 175 -3.28 13.44 -16.42
N GLY A 176 -4.11 12.79 -15.58
CA GLY A 176 -3.65 11.88 -14.55
C GLY A 176 -2.97 10.63 -15.12
N LYS A 177 -3.53 10.05 -16.20
CA LYS A 177 -2.90 8.90 -16.87
C LYS A 177 -1.55 9.25 -17.49
N LEU A 178 -1.44 10.44 -18.10
CA LEU A 178 -0.18 10.92 -18.66
C LEU A 178 0.85 11.19 -17.54
N LEU A 179 0.41 11.75 -16.42
CA LEU A 179 1.26 11.98 -15.24
C LEU A 179 1.74 10.64 -14.66
N ALA A 180 0.86 9.64 -14.53
CA ALA A 180 1.21 8.31 -14.05
C ALA A 180 2.26 7.66 -14.94
N PHE A 181 2.07 7.71 -16.25
CA PHE A 181 3.06 7.20 -17.21
C PHE A 181 4.39 7.95 -17.11
N GLY A 182 4.37 9.27 -16.96
CA GLY A 182 5.57 10.09 -16.75
C GLY A 182 6.35 9.72 -15.50
N ILE A 183 5.66 9.51 -14.37
CA ILE A 183 6.30 9.11 -13.10
C ILE A 183 6.92 7.72 -13.21
N ILE A 184 6.20 6.75 -13.81
CA ILE A 184 6.73 5.40 -14.04
C ILE A 184 7.97 5.45 -14.95
N LEU A 185 7.94 6.27 -16.01
CA LEU A 185 9.08 6.47 -16.89
C LEU A 185 10.29 7.04 -16.13
N VAL A 186 10.07 8.02 -15.25
CA VAL A 186 11.13 8.60 -14.42
C VAL A 186 11.74 7.56 -13.49
N ILE A 187 10.92 6.71 -12.85
CA ILE A 187 11.39 5.62 -11.99
C ILE A 187 12.24 4.64 -12.80
N PHE A 188 11.79 4.29 -14.00
CA PHE A 188 12.52 3.39 -14.87
C PHE A 188 13.88 3.99 -15.32
N LEU A 189 13.90 5.26 -15.68
CA LEU A 189 15.14 5.99 -16.03
C LEU A 189 16.08 6.07 -14.82
N LEU A 190 15.55 6.31 -13.64
CA LEU A 190 16.34 6.32 -12.40
C LEU A 190 16.96 4.94 -12.13
N ALA A 191 16.19 3.86 -12.30
CA ALA A 191 16.69 2.50 -12.15
C ALA A 191 17.78 2.17 -13.18
N MET A 192 17.63 2.63 -14.42
CA MET A 192 18.66 2.52 -15.46
C MET A 192 19.94 3.29 -15.11
N LEU A 193 19.80 4.47 -14.53
CA LEU A 193 20.94 5.25 -14.03
C LEU A 193 21.68 4.50 -12.91
N PHE A 194 20.94 3.95 -11.96
CA PHE A 194 21.50 3.09 -10.88
C PHE A 194 22.27 1.89 -11.47
N ALA A 195 21.65 1.18 -12.40
CA ALA A 195 22.28 0.04 -13.07
C ALA A 195 23.55 0.46 -13.83
N GLY A 196 23.53 1.60 -14.50
CA GLY A 196 24.69 2.13 -15.23
C GLY A 196 25.86 2.49 -14.30
N VAL A 197 25.58 3.19 -13.20
CA VAL A 197 26.63 3.61 -12.24
C VAL A 197 27.23 2.40 -11.52
N PHE A 198 26.39 1.57 -10.89
CA PHE A 198 26.88 0.42 -10.14
C PHE A 198 27.41 -0.70 -11.05
N GLY A 199 26.79 -0.90 -12.21
CA GLY A 199 27.28 -1.83 -13.23
C GLY A 199 28.63 -1.39 -13.80
N GLY A 200 28.81 -0.08 -14.07
CA GLY A 200 30.09 0.47 -14.49
C GLY A 200 31.18 0.29 -13.44
N LEU A 201 30.87 0.52 -12.17
CA LEU A 201 31.81 0.27 -11.07
C LEU A 201 32.17 -1.21 -10.94
N ALA A 202 31.18 -2.09 -11.00
CA ALA A 202 31.39 -3.53 -10.96
C ALA A 202 32.23 -4.01 -12.15
N SER A 203 31.99 -3.49 -13.36
CA SER A 203 32.81 -3.83 -14.53
C SER A 203 34.26 -3.40 -14.37
N ALA A 204 34.53 -2.21 -13.86
CA ALA A 204 35.88 -1.72 -13.62
C ALA A 204 36.64 -2.58 -12.59
N VAL A 205 35.97 -2.99 -11.51
CA VAL A 205 36.57 -3.89 -10.50
C VAL A 205 36.83 -5.29 -11.07
N LEU A 206 35.85 -5.89 -11.75
CA LEU A 206 35.96 -7.25 -12.26
C LEU A 206 36.96 -7.38 -13.41
N THR A 207 37.03 -6.37 -14.29
CA THR A 207 38.08 -6.30 -15.35
C THR A 207 39.47 -6.08 -14.77
N GLY A 208 39.58 -5.28 -13.70
CA GLY A 208 40.84 -5.12 -12.96
C GLY A 208 41.32 -6.44 -12.35
N ILE A 209 40.40 -7.19 -11.72
CA ILE A 209 40.68 -8.52 -11.14
C ILE A 209 41.10 -9.52 -12.25
N SER A 210 40.38 -9.58 -13.36
CA SER A 210 40.70 -10.48 -14.48
C SER A 210 42.03 -10.16 -15.13
N ALA A 211 42.39 -8.86 -15.24
CA ALA A 211 43.65 -8.41 -15.78
C ALA A 211 44.89 -8.85 -14.96
N VAL A 212 44.70 -8.99 -13.63
CA VAL A 212 45.77 -9.51 -12.75
C VAL A 212 45.77 -11.04 -12.69
N LEU A 213 44.58 -11.65 -12.64
CA LEU A 213 44.41 -13.08 -12.44
C LEU A 213 44.85 -13.89 -13.69
N ARG A 214 44.54 -13.40 -14.88
CA ARG A 214 44.86 -14.07 -16.15
C ARG A 214 46.38 -14.33 -16.33
N PRO A 215 47.29 -13.32 -16.23
CA PRO A 215 48.68 -13.53 -16.36
C PRO A 215 49.29 -14.35 -15.21
N ALA A 216 48.71 -14.28 -14.02
CA ALA A 216 49.12 -15.10 -12.88
C ALA A 216 48.84 -16.61 -13.13
N MET A 217 47.68 -16.93 -13.67
CA MET A 217 47.30 -18.32 -14.00
C MET A 217 48.13 -18.87 -15.20
N GLU A 218 48.43 -18.02 -16.18
CA GLU A 218 49.30 -18.39 -17.31
C GLU A 218 50.71 -18.73 -16.84
N LYS A 219 51.30 -17.99 -15.90
CA LYS A 219 52.60 -18.28 -15.30
C LYS A 219 52.69 -19.61 -14.57
N ILE A 220 51.59 -20.09 -14.01
CA ILE A 220 51.50 -21.36 -13.28
C ILE A 220 51.19 -22.54 -14.23
N ASN A 221 51.09 -22.29 -15.54
CA ASN A 221 50.74 -23.30 -16.56
C ASN A 221 49.38 -23.97 -16.32
N VAL A 222 48.38 -23.22 -15.85
CA VAL A 222 47.01 -23.71 -15.70
C VAL A 222 46.41 -24.02 -17.08
N HIS A 223 45.61 -25.08 -17.17
CA HIS A 223 44.96 -25.48 -18.40
C HIS A 223 44.12 -24.31 -19.01
N PRO A 224 44.22 -24.01 -20.33
CA PRO A 224 43.54 -22.88 -20.95
C PRO A 224 42.00 -22.82 -20.72
N LEU A 225 41.34 -23.97 -20.64
CA LEU A 225 39.92 -24.07 -20.35
C LEU A 225 39.57 -23.52 -18.95
N LEU A 226 40.43 -23.75 -17.94
CA LEU A 226 40.19 -23.22 -16.59
C LEU A 226 40.39 -21.68 -16.54
N ILE A 227 41.37 -21.17 -17.29
CA ILE A 227 41.60 -19.71 -17.41
C ILE A 227 40.38 -19.05 -18.03
N SER A 228 39.86 -19.60 -19.14
CA SER A 228 38.65 -19.08 -19.79
C SER A 228 37.41 -19.18 -18.89
N LEU A 229 37.24 -20.30 -18.20
CA LEU A 229 36.11 -20.52 -17.29
C LEU A 229 36.08 -19.45 -16.15
N ILE A 230 37.25 -19.16 -15.56
CA ILE A 230 37.34 -18.24 -14.42
C ILE A 230 37.37 -16.80 -14.89
N CYS A 231 38.22 -16.43 -15.84
CA CYS A 231 38.42 -15.05 -16.24
C CYS A 231 37.36 -14.51 -17.21
N ASP A 232 36.80 -15.38 -18.06
CA ASP A 232 35.81 -14.93 -19.05
C ASP A 232 34.38 -15.27 -18.60
N VAL A 233 34.07 -16.53 -18.24
CA VAL A 233 32.71 -16.93 -17.91
C VAL A 233 32.31 -16.42 -16.52
N LEU A 234 33.07 -16.76 -15.47
CA LEU A 234 32.70 -16.44 -14.10
C LEU A 234 32.65 -14.90 -13.88
N MET A 235 33.62 -14.15 -14.39
CA MET A 235 33.65 -12.70 -14.25
C MET A 235 32.48 -12.02 -14.98
N ASN A 236 32.10 -12.51 -16.17
CA ASN A 236 30.94 -12.01 -16.89
C ASN A 236 29.62 -12.34 -16.17
N VAL A 237 29.46 -13.52 -15.60
CA VAL A 237 28.29 -13.89 -14.81
C VAL A 237 28.17 -12.99 -13.58
N LEU A 238 29.28 -12.74 -12.88
CA LEU A 238 29.31 -11.86 -11.71
C LEU A 238 28.93 -10.41 -12.08
N TYR A 239 29.49 -9.91 -13.20
CA TYR A 239 29.14 -8.59 -13.72
C TYR A 239 27.64 -8.48 -14.00
N PHE A 240 27.07 -9.47 -14.69
CA PHE A 240 25.65 -9.49 -15.02
C PHE A 240 24.77 -9.56 -13.77
N ALA A 241 25.17 -10.35 -12.79
CA ALA A 241 24.47 -10.45 -11.50
C ALA A 241 24.47 -9.10 -10.74
N CYS A 242 25.62 -8.41 -10.69
CA CYS A 242 25.73 -7.08 -10.07
C CYS A 242 24.88 -6.03 -10.79
N MET A 243 24.90 -6.02 -12.11
CA MET A 243 24.09 -5.11 -12.93
C MET A 243 22.60 -5.34 -12.70
N MET A 244 22.15 -6.61 -12.70
CA MET A 244 20.74 -6.95 -12.44
C MET A 244 20.31 -6.59 -11.02
N ALA A 245 21.13 -6.88 -10.02
CA ALA A 245 20.85 -6.53 -8.63
C ALA A 245 20.68 -5.01 -8.46
N SER A 246 21.56 -4.21 -9.08
CA SER A 246 21.48 -2.76 -9.02
C SER A 246 20.24 -2.20 -9.69
N PHE A 247 19.82 -2.77 -10.81
CA PHE A 247 18.58 -2.40 -11.49
C PHE A 247 17.35 -2.71 -10.65
N VAL A 248 17.29 -3.92 -10.07
CA VAL A 248 16.19 -4.34 -9.18
C VAL A 248 16.09 -3.45 -7.95
N LEU A 249 17.24 -3.10 -7.34
CA LEU A 249 17.27 -2.16 -6.22
C LEU A 249 16.71 -0.79 -6.60
N GLY A 250 17.10 -0.25 -7.76
CA GLY A 250 16.60 1.04 -8.26
C GLY A 250 15.08 1.05 -8.47
N ILE A 251 14.55 0.02 -9.12
CA ILE A 251 13.09 -0.13 -9.33
C ILE A 251 12.36 -0.29 -8.01
N THR A 252 12.83 -1.17 -7.12
CA THR A 252 12.19 -1.43 -5.82
C THR A 252 12.16 -0.15 -4.98
N PHE A 253 13.24 0.62 -4.97
CA PHE A 253 13.29 1.91 -4.29
C PHE A 253 12.25 2.89 -4.86
N GLY A 254 12.14 2.99 -6.19
CA GLY A 254 11.16 3.86 -6.83
C GLY A 254 9.71 3.47 -6.51
N PHE A 255 9.39 2.17 -6.53
CA PHE A 255 8.05 1.70 -6.19
C PHE A 255 7.72 1.89 -4.70
N ASN A 256 8.66 1.61 -3.78
CA ASN A 256 8.46 1.88 -2.36
C ASN A 256 8.18 3.38 -2.11
N LEU A 257 8.89 4.27 -2.82
CA LEU A 257 8.63 5.70 -2.71
C LEU A 257 7.21 6.07 -3.19
N MET A 258 6.73 5.45 -4.27
CA MET A 258 5.35 5.64 -4.73
C MET A 258 4.32 5.10 -3.73
N GLU A 259 4.61 4.00 -3.07
CA GLU A 259 3.76 3.39 -2.05
C GLU A 259 3.69 4.27 -0.80
N GLU A 260 4.82 4.70 -0.27
CA GLU A 260 4.93 5.58 0.90
C GLU A 260 4.24 6.94 0.69
N THR A 261 4.30 7.49 -0.53
CA THR A 261 3.59 8.73 -0.88
C THR A 261 2.10 8.54 -1.11
N GLY A 262 1.60 7.29 -1.09
CA GLY A 262 0.21 6.94 -1.38
C GLY A 262 -0.19 7.19 -2.85
N TYR A 263 0.78 7.41 -3.75
CA TYR A 263 0.50 7.65 -5.16
C TYR A 263 -0.02 6.41 -5.87
N LEU A 264 0.37 5.21 -5.43
CA LEU A 264 -0.14 3.94 -5.95
C LEU A 264 -1.65 3.80 -5.77
N ALA A 265 -2.21 4.24 -4.63
CA ALA A 265 -3.66 4.23 -4.41
C ALA A 265 -4.40 5.14 -5.42
N ARG A 266 -3.81 6.30 -5.75
CA ARG A 266 -4.35 7.22 -6.76
C ARG A 266 -4.33 6.63 -8.16
N ILE A 267 -3.24 5.95 -8.53
CA ILE A 267 -3.15 5.22 -9.80
C ILE A 267 -4.21 4.12 -9.87
N SER A 268 -4.37 3.33 -8.82
CA SER A 268 -5.37 2.27 -8.75
C SER A 268 -6.78 2.80 -9.01
N PHE A 269 -7.15 3.92 -8.39
CA PHE A 269 -8.42 4.59 -8.62
C PHE A 269 -8.56 5.11 -10.07
N LEU A 270 -7.50 5.71 -10.62
CA LEU A 270 -7.49 6.28 -11.96
C LEU A 270 -7.70 5.22 -13.06
N PHE A 271 -7.14 4.03 -12.84
CA PHE A 271 -7.22 2.91 -13.78
C PHE A 271 -8.41 1.97 -13.52
N ASP A 272 -9.18 2.17 -12.46
CA ASP A 272 -10.29 1.30 -12.09
C ASP A 272 -11.31 1.13 -13.21
N ASN A 273 -11.73 2.23 -13.85
CA ASN A 273 -12.64 2.19 -14.99
C ASN A 273 -12.03 1.49 -16.24
N THR A 274 -10.72 1.45 -16.36
CA THR A 274 -10.04 0.76 -17.47
C THR A 274 -9.93 -0.74 -17.17
N MET A 275 -9.57 -1.08 -15.94
CA MET A 275 -9.43 -2.46 -15.47
C MET A 275 -10.80 -3.17 -15.36
N SER A 276 -11.85 -2.47 -14.97
CA SER A 276 -13.21 -3.02 -14.88
C SER A 276 -13.76 -3.49 -16.25
N LYS A 277 -13.33 -2.88 -17.35
CA LYS A 277 -13.69 -3.34 -18.71
C LYS A 277 -13.13 -4.72 -19.05
N VAL A 278 -12.02 -5.10 -18.41
CA VAL A 278 -11.37 -6.41 -18.54
C VAL A 278 -11.84 -7.38 -17.44
N GLY A 279 -12.76 -6.94 -16.56
CA GLY A 279 -13.25 -7.73 -15.44
C GLY A 279 -12.31 -7.74 -14.22
N LEU A 280 -11.35 -6.81 -14.16
CA LEU A 280 -10.39 -6.67 -13.06
C LEU A 280 -10.68 -5.42 -12.22
N GLN A 281 -10.23 -5.42 -10.97
CA GLN A 281 -10.30 -4.25 -10.09
C GLN A 281 -9.12 -3.30 -10.37
N GLY A 282 -9.30 -2.00 -10.14
CA GLY A 282 -8.24 -0.99 -10.35
C GLY A 282 -6.95 -1.27 -9.58
N LYS A 283 -7.05 -1.89 -8.40
CA LYS A 283 -5.87 -2.29 -7.60
C LYS A 283 -5.00 -3.36 -8.30
N THR A 284 -5.52 -4.06 -9.30
CA THR A 284 -4.77 -5.03 -10.09
C THR A 284 -3.67 -4.38 -10.95
N ILE A 285 -3.75 -3.07 -11.21
CA ILE A 285 -2.73 -2.35 -11.96
C ILE A 285 -1.36 -2.32 -11.25
N MET A 286 -1.35 -2.39 -9.90
CA MET A 286 -0.10 -2.43 -9.12
C MET A 286 0.77 -3.66 -9.45
N PRO A 287 0.25 -4.91 -9.41
CA PRO A 287 0.98 -6.09 -9.84
C PRO A 287 1.58 -5.97 -11.25
N PHE A 288 0.88 -5.32 -12.18
CA PHE A 288 1.42 -5.11 -13.52
C PHE A 288 2.66 -4.22 -13.53
N PHE A 289 2.63 -3.11 -12.81
CA PHE A 289 3.80 -2.23 -12.72
C PHE A 289 4.97 -2.90 -12.00
N MET A 290 4.72 -3.65 -10.94
CA MET A 290 5.74 -4.45 -10.27
C MET A 290 6.33 -5.51 -11.22
N GLY A 291 5.49 -6.10 -12.09
CA GLY A 291 5.86 -7.07 -13.12
C GLY A 291 6.87 -6.55 -14.15
N LEU A 292 6.81 -5.25 -14.50
CA LEU A 292 7.81 -4.60 -15.36
C LEU A 292 9.23 -4.65 -14.77
N GLY A 293 9.35 -4.59 -13.44
CA GLY A 293 10.62 -4.80 -12.76
C GLY A 293 10.96 -6.29 -12.65
N CYS A 294 10.06 -7.05 -12.03
CA CYS A 294 10.24 -8.48 -11.79
C CYS A 294 8.89 -9.20 -11.84
N THR A 295 8.73 -10.17 -12.74
CA THR A 295 7.50 -10.95 -12.90
C THR A 295 7.08 -11.66 -11.61
N ILE A 296 8.04 -12.12 -10.80
CA ILE A 296 7.77 -12.77 -9.50
C ILE A 296 7.17 -11.75 -8.53
N ALA A 297 7.71 -10.52 -8.49
CA ALA A 297 7.16 -9.44 -7.65
C ALA A 297 5.74 -9.07 -8.11
N GLY A 298 5.48 -9.01 -9.42
CA GLY A 298 4.15 -8.84 -9.98
C GLY A 298 3.18 -9.94 -9.53
N ALA A 299 3.56 -11.20 -9.68
CA ALA A 299 2.74 -12.33 -9.27
C ALA A 299 2.45 -12.35 -7.76
N THR A 300 3.44 -12.04 -6.91
CA THR A 300 3.23 -11.95 -5.46
C THR A 300 2.38 -10.75 -5.05
N GLY A 301 2.48 -9.63 -5.78
CA GLY A 301 1.67 -8.44 -5.58
C GLY A 301 0.16 -8.66 -5.81
N THR A 302 -0.22 -9.69 -6.56
CA THR A 302 -1.64 -10.02 -6.80
C THR A 302 -2.40 -10.47 -5.54
N ARG A 303 -1.70 -10.68 -4.41
CA ARG A 303 -2.33 -10.97 -3.10
C ARG A 303 -3.27 -9.87 -2.62
N VAL A 304 -3.11 -8.66 -3.14
CA VAL A 304 -4.00 -7.52 -2.85
C VAL A 304 -5.40 -7.70 -3.47
N VAL A 305 -5.55 -8.63 -4.42
CA VAL A 305 -6.82 -8.90 -5.11
C VAL A 305 -7.63 -9.93 -4.31
N ASP A 306 -8.82 -9.55 -3.86
CA ASP A 306 -9.65 -10.38 -2.96
C ASP A 306 -10.26 -11.59 -3.69
N ASN A 307 -10.77 -11.37 -4.91
CA ASN A 307 -11.43 -12.41 -5.70
C ASN A 307 -10.41 -13.38 -6.30
N TRP A 308 -10.57 -14.68 -6.00
CA TRP A 308 -9.65 -15.72 -6.48
C TRP A 308 -9.56 -15.80 -8.01
N GLY A 309 -10.68 -15.70 -8.72
CA GLY A 309 -10.70 -15.73 -10.18
C GLY A 309 -9.95 -14.55 -10.81
N GLN A 310 -10.16 -13.35 -10.27
CA GLN A 310 -9.42 -12.15 -10.70
C GLN A 310 -7.94 -12.23 -10.35
N ARG A 311 -7.58 -12.86 -9.23
CA ARG A 311 -6.19 -13.08 -8.83
C ARG A 311 -5.48 -14.00 -9.82
N VAL A 312 -6.10 -15.12 -10.22
CA VAL A 312 -5.54 -16.05 -11.22
C VAL A 312 -5.33 -15.34 -12.56
N LEU A 313 -6.32 -14.56 -13.01
CA LEU A 313 -6.21 -13.78 -14.24
C LEU A 313 -5.08 -12.75 -14.14
N ALA A 314 -4.97 -12.03 -13.04
CA ALA A 314 -3.90 -11.06 -12.80
C ALA A 314 -2.50 -11.69 -12.80
N ILE A 315 -2.35 -12.90 -12.23
CA ILE A 315 -1.09 -13.66 -12.28
C ILE A 315 -0.77 -14.04 -13.74
N ALA A 316 -1.73 -14.59 -14.47
CA ALA A 316 -1.53 -14.98 -15.86
C ALA A 316 -1.11 -13.78 -16.73
N MET A 317 -1.76 -12.63 -16.55
CA MET A 317 -1.41 -11.40 -17.26
C MET A 317 -0.04 -10.84 -16.83
N SER A 318 0.34 -10.92 -15.55
CA SER A 318 1.66 -10.45 -15.10
C SER A 318 2.82 -11.25 -15.72
N TRP A 319 2.59 -12.50 -16.10
CA TRP A 319 3.57 -13.30 -16.83
C TRP A 319 3.72 -12.88 -18.31
N ALA A 320 2.72 -12.24 -18.89
CA ALA A 320 2.81 -11.68 -20.24
C ALA A 320 3.62 -10.37 -20.29
N VAL A 321 3.83 -9.71 -19.16
CA VAL A 321 4.61 -8.48 -19.08
C VAL A 321 6.11 -8.82 -19.09
N PRO A 322 6.89 -8.32 -20.07
CA PRO A 322 8.33 -8.54 -20.09
C PRO A 322 8.99 -7.80 -18.93
N CYS A 323 9.67 -8.53 -18.08
CA CYS A 323 10.46 -7.96 -16.99
C CYS A 323 11.78 -7.34 -17.51
N ALA A 324 12.46 -6.63 -16.64
CA ALA A 324 13.75 -6.00 -16.96
C ALA A 324 14.81 -6.97 -17.52
N ALA A 325 14.85 -8.20 -17.04
CA ALA A 325 15.75 -9.24 -17.56
C ALA A 325 15.42 -9.58 -19.01
N THR A 326 14.15 -9.77 -19.34
CA THR A 326 13.71 -10.03 -20.72
C THR A 326 14.05 -8.86 -21.64
N LEU A 327 13.80 -7.62 -21.18
CA LEU A 327 14.08 -6.40 -21.93
C LEU A 327 15.58 -6.16 -22.15
N SER A 328 16.48 -6.72 -21.34
CA SER A 328 17.94 -6.61 -21.54
C SER A 328 18.50 -7.75 -22.38
N VAL A 329 18.06 -8.99 -22.15
CA VAL A 329 18.61 -10.19 -22.81
C VAL A 329 18.13 -10.33 -24.26
N VAL A 330 16.81 -10.12 -24.50
CA VAL A 330 16.23 -10.32 -25.82
C VAL A 330 16.81 -9.38 -26.87
N PRO A 331 16.93 -8.04 -26.64
CA PRO A 331 17.58 -7.15 -27.59
C PRO A 331 19.04 -7.50 -27.85
N THR A 332 19.79 -7.89 -26.82
CA THR A 332 21.20 -8.25 -26.96
C THR A 332 21.37 -9.44 -27.88
N ILE A 333 20.56 -10.50 -27.69
CA ILE A 333 20.57 -11.68 -28.55
C ILE A 333 20.10 -11.33 -29.98
N ALA A 334 19.03 -10.52 -30.08
CA ALA A 334 18.49 -10.12 -31.38
C ALA A 334 19.49 -9.27 -32.18
N ILE A 335 20.22 -8.36 -31.55
CA ILE A 335 21.27 -7.60 -32.20
C ILE A 335 22.43 -8.50 -32.63
N ALA A 336 22.80 -9.48 -31.80
CA ALA A 336 23.86 -10.42 -32.12
C ALA A 336 23.52 -11.33 -33.32
N LEU A 337 22.24 -11.75 -33.44
CA LEU A 337 21.80 -12.66 -34.51
C LEU A 337 21.39 -11.95 -35.80
N PHE A 338 20.73 -10.80 -35.70
CA PHE A 338 20.09 -10.10 -36.82
C PHE A 338 20.65 -8.73 -37.11
N GLY A 339 21.71 -8.30 -36.41
CA GLY A 339 22.28 -6.99 -36.48
C GLY A 339 21.41 -5.89 -35.84
N SER A 340 21.83 -4.63 -35.91
CA SER A 340 21.20 -3.50 -35.24
C SER A 340 19.73 -3.28 -35.69
N THR A 341 19.44 -3.43 -36.98
CA THR A 341 18.12 -3.24 -37.57
C THR A 341 17.17 -4.35 -37.11
N GLY A 342 17.63 -5.62 -37.09
CA GLY A 342 16.85 -6.76 -36.63
C GLY A 342 16.56 -6.69 -35.11
N GLY A 343 17.52 -6.26 -34.31
CA GLY A 343 17.33 -6.03 -32.87
C GLY A 343 16.23 -5.01 -32.59
N PHE A 344 16.22 -3.90 -33.34
CA PHE A 344 15.15 -2.90 -33.22
C PHE A 344 13.76 -3.47 -33.55
N LEU A 345 13.64 -4.25 -34.64
CA LEU A 345 12.38 -4.89 -35.01
C LEU A 345 11.85 -5.87 -33.94
N VAL A 346 12.75 -6.62 -33.30
CA VAL A 346 12.38 -7.54 -32.20
C VAL A 346 11.87 -6.75 -30.98
N ILE A 347 12.52 -5.67 -30.60
CA ILE A 347 12.07 -4.81 -29.51
C ILE A 347 10.67 -4.27 -29.83
N VAL A 348 10.49 -3.70 -31.02
CA VAL A 348 9.18 -3.17 -31.46
C VAL A 348 8.10 -4.27 -31.45
N SER A 349 8.43 -5.49 -31.91
CA SER A 349 7.48 -6.60 -31.91
C SER A 349 7.07 -7.03 -30.51
N ILE A 350 7.98 -7.02 -29.54
CA ILE A 350 7.69 -7.32 -28.12
C ILE A 350 6.75 -6.25 -27.55
N PHE A 351 7.04 -4.96 -27.77
CA PHE A 351 6.16 -3.89 -27.30
C PHE A 351 4.81 -3.92 -27.99
N LEU A 352 4.75 -4.23 -29.28
CA LEU A 352 3.49 -4.38 -30.01
C LEU A 352 2.68 -5.55 -29.46
N PHE A 353 3.32 -6.69 -29.20
CA PHE A 353 2.69 -7.86 -28.61
C PHE A 353 2.13 -7.57 -27.22
N MET A 354 2.89 -6.87 -26.38
CA MET A 354 2.41 -6.40 -25.07
C MET A 354 1.16 -5.53 -25.20
N PHE A 355 1.18 -4.59 -26.14
CA PHE A 355 0.07 -3.66 -26.35
C PHE A 355 -1.18 -4.38 -26.85
N LEU A 356 -1.01 -5.42 -27.67
CA LEU A 356 -2.12 -6.25 -28.17
C LEU A 356 -2.70 -7.18 -27.11
N MET A 357 -1.89 -7.61 -26.12
CA MET A 357 -2.34 -8.45 -25.00
C MET A 357 -3.00 -7.67 -23.87
N MET A 358 -2.79 -6.35 -23.79
CA MET A 358 -3.47 -5.43 -22.86
C MET A 358 -4.79 -4.92 -23.43
#